data_9866b31a3e70cfd3a98109ce866a23f4
#
_entry.id   9866b31a3e70cfd3a98109ce866a23f4
#
_cell.length_a   1.000
_cell.length_b   1.000
_cell.length_c   1.000
_cell.angle_alpha   90.00
_cell.angle_beta   90.00
_cell.angle_gamma   90.00
#
_symmetry.space_group_name_H-M   'P 1'
#
loop_
_entity.id
_entity.type
_entity.pdbx_description
1 polymer ?
#
loop_
_entity_poly.entity_id
_entity_poly.type
_entity_poly.pdbx_seq_one_letter_code
_entity_poly.pdbx_strand_id
1 'polypeptide(L)'
;MKLLSKFFISSALAIFAIAVVANDDWLRSMPEFELTDHLGEIHTMESYSDYDLAVFYVQGVGCPIARIALPNYREVRDEYSGKNIAFTMFNSNIQDNLPRIAKEADEFGIDFPIIKDEGQQLAKALGVERTAEVFVVDTETLDVLYRGPINDQLGYETQRNNASEWYLKDALNTILAGGIVNMDDVPDSKGCLVAIF
;
A
#
# COMPACT_ATOMS: atom_id res chain seq x y z
N MET A 1 -15.57 21.18 -75.86
CA MET A 1 -16.08 20.26 -74.84
C MET A 1 -15.01 20.17 -73.74
N LYS A 2 -15.13 20.98 -72.67
CA LYS A 2 -14.12 21.08 -71.59
C LYS A 2 -14.61 20.27 -70.42
N LEU A 3 -13.90 19.19 -70.05
CA LEU A 3 -14.11 18.43 -68.80
C LEU A 3 -13.50 19.22 -67.62
N LEU A 4 -14.32 19.62 -66.66
CA LEU A 4 -13.88 20.17 -65.37
C LEU A 4 -13.68 18.98 -64.42
N SER A 5 -12.44 18.73 -64.04
CA SER A 5 -12.05 17.82 -62.94
C SER A 5 -12.26 18.54 -61.62
N LYS A 6 -13.17 18.00 -60.78
CA LYS A 6 -13.39 18.47 -59.40
C LYS A 6 -12.41 17.72 -58.47
N PHE A 7 -11.41 18.44 -57.96
CA PHE A 7 -10.58 17.97 -56.84
C PHE A 7 -11.38 18.07 -55.53
N PHE A 8 -11.66 16.93 -54.92
CA PHE A 8 -12.14 16.85 -53.56
C PHE A 8 -10.90 16.85 -52.64
N ILE A 9 -10.68 17.94 -51.93
CA ILE A 9 -9.70 18.01 -50.84
C ILE A 9 -10.41 17.46 -49.57
N SER A 10 -10.08 16.23 -49.21
CA SER A 10 -10.53 15.61 -47.94
C SER A 10 -9.60 16.14 -46.83
N SER A 11 -10.13 17.06 -46.00
CA SER A 11 -9.43 17.54 -44.81
C SER A 11 -9.60 16.52 -43.70
N ALA A 12 -8.56 15.71 -43.45
CA ALA A 12 -8.52 14.83 -42.29
C ALA A 12 -8.24 15.68 -41.05
N LEU A 13 -9.25 15.88 -40.21
CA LEU A 13 -9.12 16.49 -38.89
C LEU A 13 -8.46 15.49 -37.94
N ALA A 14 -7.16 15.65 -37.70
CA ALA A 14 -6.47 14.88 -36.67
C ALA A 14 -6.91 15.40 -35.28
N ILE A 15 -7.74 14.61 -34.62
CA ILE A 15 -8.09 14.85 -33.20
C ILE A 15 -6.87 14.42 -32.38
N PHE A 16 -6.08 15.35 -31.93
CA PHE A 16 -5.08 15.13 -30.89
C PHE A 16 -5.83 14.94 -29.58
N ALA A 17 -5.95 13.68 -29.13
CA ALA A 17 -6.34 13.39 -27.76
C ALA A 17 -5.17 13.86 -26.86
N ILE A 18 -5.36 15.00 -26.20
CA ILE A 18 -4.48 15.40 -25.09
C ILE A 18 -4.82 14.43 -23.95
N ALA A 19 -3.93 13.46 -23.72
CA ALA A 19 -3.97 12.70 -22.49
C ALA A 19 -3.70 13.71 -21.36
N VAL A 20 -4.73 14.03 -20.60
CA VAL A 20 -4.57 14.71 -19.31
C VAL A 20 -3.89 13.68 -18.44
N VAL A 21 -2.59 13.82 -18.24
CA VAL A 21 -1.86 13.12 -17.20
C VAL A 21 -2.39 13.77 -15.91
N ALA A 22 -3.33 13.10 -15.25
CA ALA A 22 -3.64 13.42 -13.88
C ALA A 22 -2.33 13.27 -13.11
N ASN A 23 -1.88 14.35 -12.46
CA ASN A 23 -0.76 14.29 -11.56
C ASN A 23 -1.29 13.62 -10.27
N ASP A 24 -1.46 12.30 -10.30
CA ASP A 24 -1.77 11.52 -9.12
C ASP A 24 -0.49 11.39 -8.28
N ASP A 25 -0.27 12.38 -7.43
CA ASP A 25 0.88 12.52 -6.53
C ASP A 25 0.98 11.35 -5.50
N TRP A 26 -0.01 10.45 -5.51
CA TRP A 26 -0.11 9.28 -4.64
C TRP A 26 0.28 7.95 -5.32
N LEU A 27 0.39 7.89 -6.65
CA LEU A 27 0.94 6.74 -7.38
C LEU A 27 2.46 6.69 -7.19
N ARG A 28 2.87 6.04 -6.13
CA ARG A 28 4.28 5.85 -5.81
C ARG A 28 4.68 4.42 -6.11
N SER A 29 5.93 4.23 -6.49
CA SER A 29 6.51 2.90 -6.61
C SER A 29 7.22 2.53 -5.31
N MET A 30 7.17 1.25 -4.94
CA MET A 30 8.00 0.71 -3.87
C MET A 30 9.47 0.84 -4.29
N PRO A 31 10.34 1.47 -3.47
CA PRO A 31 11.76 1.55 -3.79
C PRO A 31 12.43 0.19 -3.61
N GLU A 32 13.55 -0.02 -4.27
CA GLU A 32 14.48 -1.08 -3.91
C GLU A 32 15.02 -0.83 -2.50
N PHE A 33 15.11 -1.88 -1.70
CA PHE A 33 15.64 -1.79 -0.35
C PHE A 33 16.37 -3.08 0.04
N GLU A 34 17.25 -2.97 1.03
CA GLU A 34 17.85 -4.09 1.75
C GLU A 34 17.80 -3.74 3.23
N LEU A 35 16.87 -4.34 3.96
CA LEU A 35 16.55 -4.01 5.34
C LEU A 35 16.36 -5.27 6.17
N THR A 36 16.65 -5.17 7.47
CA THR A 36 16.55 -6.28 8.41
C THR A 36 15.25 -6.21 9.19
N ASP A 37 14.59 -7.35 9.39
CA ASP A 37 13.42 -7.46 10.25
C ASP A 37 13.79 -7.74 11.72
N HIS A 38 12.77 -7.79 12.57
CA HIS A 38 12.94 -8.03 14.01
C HIS A 38 13.39 -9.45 14.37
N LEU A 39 13.37 -10.38 13.41
CA LEU A 39 13.86 -11.77 13.57
C LEU A 39 15.31 -11.91 13.12
N GLY A 40 15.88 -10.86 12.48
CA GLY A 40 17.23 -10.83 11.96
C GLY A 40 17.35 -11.26 10.50
N GLU A 41 16.23 -11.47 9.81
CA GLU A 41 16.22 -11.80 8.39
C GLU A 41 16.32 -10.56 7.52
N ILE A 42 17.00 -10.67 6.38
CA ILE A 42 17.15 -9.58 5.39
C ILE A 42 16.02 -9.68 4.38
N HIS A 43 15.36 -8.55 4.16
CA HIS A 43 14.31 -8.39 3.17
C HIS A 43 14.74 -7.41 2.07
N THR A 44 14.43 -7.77 0.84
CA THR A 44 14.56 -6.95 -0.37
C THR A 44 13.26 -7.08 -1.16
N MET A 45 13.05 -6.31 -2.22
CA MET A 45 11.90 -6.57 -3.10
C MET A 45 12.00 -7.93 -3.79
N GLU A 46 13.19 -8.42 -4.10
CA GLU A 46 13.42 -9.78 -4.63
C GLU A 46 12.90 -10.88 -3.68
N SER A 47 12.88 -10.63 -2.36
CA SER A 47 12.32 -11.58 -1.37
C SER A 47 10.82 -11.84 -1.57
N TYR A 48 10.15 -11.02 -2.34
CA TYR A 48 8.71 -11.11 -2.66
C TYR A 48 8.44 -11.52 -4.10
N SER A 49 9.47 -11.78 -4.93
CA SER A 49 9.33 -12.06 -6.37
C SER A 49 8.53 -13.33 -6.71
N ASP A 50 8.39 -14.27 -5.77
CA ASP A 50 7.55 -15.46 -5.92
C ASP A 50 6.05 -15.18 -5.74
N TYR A 51 5.68 -13.98 -5.30
CA TYR A 51 4.30 -13.55 -5.10
C TYR A 51 3.86 -12.57 -6.20
N ASP A 52 2.56 -12.52 -6.50
CA ASP A 52 2.00 -11.54 -7.42
C ASP A 52 1.85 -10.16 -6.76
N LEU A 53 1.53 -10.17 -5.46
CA LEU A 53 1.33 -8.96 -4.65
C LEU A 53 2.06 -9.07 -3.32
N ALA A 54 2.51 -7.93 -2.79
CA ALA A 54 2.98 -7.80 -1.42
C ALA A 54 2.19 -6.72 -0.67
N VAL A 55 1.69 -7.06 0.52
CA VAL A 55 0.93 -6.15 1.38
C VAL A 55 1.82 -5.73 2.53
N PHE A 56 2.07 -4.42 2.63
CA PHE A 56 2.92 -3.81 3.65
C PHE A 56 2.08 -3.00 4.63
N TYR A 57 2.20 -3.30 5.92
CA TYR A 57 1.51 -2.59 6.99
C TYR A 57 2.48 -1.72 7.78
N VAL A 58 2.14 -0.47 8.04
CA VAL A 58 2.95 0.46 8.82
C VAL A 58 2.76 0.19 10.31
N GLN A 59 3.75 -0.46 10.93
CA GLN A 59 3.77 -0.76 12.35
C GLN A 59 4.44 0.39 13.14
N GLY A 60 4.09 0.54 14.42
CA GLY A 60 4.75 1.47 15.35
C GLY A 60 4.67 0.94 16.77
N VAL A 61 5.83 0.86 17.46
CA VAL A 61 5.90 0.40 18.85
C VAL A 61 5.10 1.31 19.76
N GLY A 62 4.18 0.73 20.54
CA GLY A 62 3.35 1.46 21.47
C GLY A 62 2.16 2.18 20.85
N CYS A 63 1.95 2.10 19.53
CA CYS A 63 0.78 2.74 18.90
C CYS A 63 -0.50 1.93 19.18
N PRO A 64 -1.47 2.48 19.95
CA PRO A 64 -2.69 1.76 20.27
C PRO A 64 -3.53 1.46 19.02
N ILE A 65 -3.53 2.36 18.04
CA ILE A 65 -4.29 2.20 16.80
C ILE A 65 -3.74 1.02 16.00
N ALA A 66 -2.40 0.92 15.84
CA ALA A 66 -1.79 -0.19 15.14
C ALA A 66 -2.06 -1.55 15.84
N ARG A 67 -2.07 -1.56 17.19
CA ARG A 67 -2.42 -2.77 17.96
C ARG A 67 -3.89 -3.19 17.77
N ILE A 68 -4.82 -2.23 17.76
CA ILE A 68 -6.25 -2.49 17.56
C ILE A 68 -6.53 -2.97 16.12
N ALA A 69 -5.79 -2.47 15.13
CA ALA A 69 -5.93 -2.88 13.73
C ALA A 69 -5.32 -4.25 13.42
N LEU A 70 -4.39 -4.74 14.23
CA LEU A 70 -3.65 -5.98 14.00
C LEU A 70 -4.54 -7.23 13.79
N PRO A 71 -5.61 -7.48 14.60
CA PRO A 71 -6.52 -8.60 14.34
C PRO A 71 -7.19 -8.55 12.97
N ASN A 72 -7.55 -7.36 12.50
CA ASN A 72 -8.15 -7.17 11.18
C ASN A 72 -7.12 -7.44 10.05
N TYR A 73 -5.85 -7.07 10.27
CA TYR A 73 -4.79 -7.37 9.30
C TYR A 73 -4.54 -8.88 9.18
N ARG A 74 -4.56 -9.61 10.31
CA ARG A 74 -4.51 -11.08 10.32
C ARG A 74 -5.71 -11.70 9.61
N GLU A 75 -6.92 -11.20 9.86
CA GLU A 75 -8.13 -11.68 9.19
C GLU A 75 -8.00 -11.59 7.67
N VAL A 76 -7.52 -10.46 7.15
CA VAL A 76 -7.28 -10.31 5.70
C VAL A 76 -6.23 -11.31 5.23
N ARG A 77 -5.06 -11.42 5.88
CA ARG A 77 -4.03 -12.41 5.52
C ARG A 77 -4.62 -13.83 5.44
N ASP A 78 -5.36 -14.23 6.45
CA ASP A 78 -5.89 -15.59 6.56
C ASP A 78 -6.95 -15.86 5.48
N GLU A 79 -7.79 -14.88 5.15
CA GLU A 79 -8.78 -14.97 4.07
C GLU A 79 -8.12 -15.10 2.69
N TYR A 80 -6.99 -14.42 2.48
CA TYR A 80 -6.26 -14.43 1.21
C TYR A 80 -5.09 -15.43 1.18
N SER A 81 -4.96 -16.33 2.16
CA SER A 81 -3.85 -17.29 2.28
C SER A 81 -3.67 -18.22 1.06
N GLY A 82 -4.72 -18.41 0.26
CA GLY A 82 -4.66 -19.20 -0.98
C GLY A 82 -4.39 -18.38 -2.25
N LYS A 83 -4.05 -17.10 -2.12
CA LYS A 83 -3.91 -16.15 -3.23
C LYS A 83 -2.47 -15.72 -3.34
N ASN A 84 -1.61 -16.07 -3.90
CA ASN A 84 -0.21 -15.65 -4.14
C ASN A 84 0.14 -14.22 -3.67
N ILE A 85 -0.14 -13.91 -2.39
CA ILE A 85 0.04 -12.60 -1.77
C ILE A 85 0.93 -12.74 -0.53
N ALA A 86 2.02 -11.97 -0.46
CA ALA A 86 2.84 -11.84 0.73
C ALA A 86 2.25 -10.78 1.68
N PHE A 87 2.33 -11.03 2.99
CA PHE A 87 1.94 -10.06 4.02
C PHE A 87 3.10 -9.80 4.96
N THR A 88 3.46 -8.54 5.12
CA THR A 88 4.59 -8.10 5.94
C THR A 88 4.28 -6.78 6.63
N MET A 89 5.16 -6.35 7.53
CA MET A 89 5.08 -5.06 8.20
C MET A 89 6.41 -4.33 8.08
N PHE A 90 6.37 -2.99 8.19
CA PHE A 90 7.59 -2.21 8.38
C PHE A 90 7.39 -1.12 9.44
N ASN A 91 8.48 -0.73 10.10
CA ASN A 91 8.50 0.29 11.14
C ASN A 91 9.52 1.37 10.80
N SER A 92 9.01 2.58 10.52
CA SER A 92 9.81 3.76 10.16
C SER A 92 10.01 4.75 11.30
N ASN A 93 9.52 4.46 12.52
CA ASN A 93 9.74 5.34 13.65
C ASN A 93 11.21 5.31 14.07
N ILE A 94 11.87 6.45 14.08
CA ILE A 94 13.31 6.54 14.40
C ILE A 94 13.65 6.13 15.84
N GLN A 95 12.69 6.27 16.76
CA GLN A 95 12.86 5.86 18.17
C GLN A 95 12.70 4.36 18.39
N ASP A 96 12.21 3.63 17.39
CA ASP A 96 11.98 2.19 17.47
C ASP A 96 13.18 1.45 16.86
N ASN A 97 13.88 0.67 17.67
CA ASN A 97 14.95 -0.21 17.23
C ASN A 97 14.50 -1.67 17.19
N LEU A 98 15.27 -2.55 16.55
CA LEU A 98 14.94 -3.97 16.42
C LEU A 98 14.60 -4.65 17.76
N PRO A 99 15.36 -4.46 18.87
CA PRO A 99 14.98 -5.05 20.15
C PRO A 99 13.63 -4.59 20.70
N ARG A 100 13.25 -3.32 20.50
CA ARG A 100 11.94 -2.81 20.91
C ARG A 100 10.82 -3.37 20.05
N ILE A 101 11.07 -3.48 18.74
CA ILE A 101 10.11 -4.07 17.79
C ILE A 101 9.91 -5.56 18.12
N ALA A 102 10.99 -6.32 18.35
CA ALA A 102 10.93 -7.73 18.75
C ALA A 102 10.13 -7.94 20.04
N LYS A 103 10.36 -7.07 21.06
CA LYS A 103 9.60 -7.11 22.30
C LYS A 103 8.12 -6.85 22.09
N GLU A 104 7.77 -5.86 21.28
CA GLU A 104 6.37 -5.54 20.91
C GLU A 104 5.74 -6.73 20.17
N ALA A 105 6.47 -7.34 19.25
CA ALA A 105 6.01 -8.50 18.51
C ALA A 105 5.69 -9.68 19.42
N ASP A 106 6.57 -9.98 20.38
CA ASP A 106 6.35 -11.04 21.37
C ASP A 106 5.16 -10.74 22.29
N GLU A 107 5.10 -9.51 22.84
CA GLU A 107 4.07 -9.07 23.79
C GLU A 107 2.65 -9.12 23.18
N PHE A 108 2.50 -8.76 21.89
CA PHE A 108 1.21 -8.72 21.19
C PHE A 108 1.02 -9.88 20.21
N GLY A 109 1.92 -10.87 20.24
CA GLY A 109 1.88 -12.06 19.41
C GLY A 109 1.86 -11.73 17.93
N ILE A 110 2.66 -10.76 17.47
CA ILE A 110 2.74 -10.39 16.05
C ILE A 110 3.51 -11.48 15.31
N ASP A 111 2.81 -12.16 14.42
CA ASP A 111 3.31 -13.29 13.64
C ASP A 111 3.67 -12.93 12.19
N PHE A 112 3.96 -11.65 11.95
CA PHE A 112 4.47 -11.12 10.68
C PHE A 112 5.92 -10.67 10.84
N PRO A 113 6.77 -10.77 9.81
CA PRO A 113 8.03 -10.05 9.80
C PRO A 113 7.78 -8.54 9.91
N ILE A 114 8.56 -7.84 10.75
CA ILE A 114 8.49 -6.39 10.90
C ILE A 114 9.85 -5.83 10.48
N ILE A 115 9.93 -5.33 9.28
CA ILE A 115 11.14 -4.75 8.70
C ILE A 115 11.43 -3.42 9.39
N LYS A 116 12.66 -3.22 9.87
CA LYS A 116 13.09 -1.92 10.37
C LYS A 116 13.51 -1.03 9.20
N ASP A 117 12.73 -0.02 8.91
CA ASP A 117 13.02 0.98 7.87
C ASP A 117 14.09 1.97 8.36
N GLU A 118 15.35 1.51 8.35
CA GLU A 118 16.48 2.36 8.71
C GLU A 118 16.64 3.51 7.71
N GLY A 119 16.81 4.73 8.25
CA GLY A 119 16.89 5.94 7.41
C GLY A 119 15.58 6.38 6.78
N GLN A 120 14.46 5.69 7.07
CA GLN A 120 13.11 6.03 6.61
C GLN A 120 12.99 6.03 5.09
N GLN A 121 13.71 5.15 4.40
CA GLN A 121 13.70 5.12 2.93
C GLN A 121 12.34 4.67 2.37
N LEU A 122 11.70 3.66 3.00
CA LEU A 122 10.35 3.23 2.61
C LEU A 122 9.33 4.32 2.90
N ALA A 123 9.37 4.88 4.12
CA ALA A 123 8.43 5.92 4.50
C ALA A 123 8.51 7.16 3.61
N LYS A 124 9.72 7.59 3.24
CA LYS A 124 9.93 8.74 2.33
C LYS A 124 9.42 8.45 0.92
N ALA A 125 9.75 7.29 0.37
CA ALA A 125 9.35 6.91 -0.98
C ALA A 125 7.83 6.75 -1.09
N LEU A 126 7.20 6.09 -0.13
CA LEU A 126 5.77 5.84 -0.10
C LEU A 126 4.95 7.03 0.44
N GLY A 127 5.61 8.04 1.01
CA GLY A 127 4.93 9.18 1.64
C GLY A 127 4.10 8.78 2.86
N VAL A 128 4.62 7.86 3.68
CA VAL A 128 3.95 7.41 4.91
C VAL A 128 3.72 8.58 5.85
N GLU A 129 2.50 8.69 6.36
CA GLU A 129 2.15 9.70 7.36
C GLU A 129 1.77 9.09 8.71
N ARG A 130 1.24 7.85 8.69
CA ARG A 130 0.65 7.25 9.89
C ARG A 130 0.95 5.76 9.99
N THR A 131 0.96 5.28 11.22
CA THR A 131 0.88 3.83 11.49
C THR A 131 -0.50 3.29 11.13
N ALA A 132 -0.64 1.98 11.01
CA ALA A 132 -1.85 1.29 10.55
C ALA A 132 -2.29 1.63 9.12
N GLU A 133 -1.46 2.33 8.35
CA GLU A 133 -1.60 2.49 6.92
C GLU A 133 -1.14 1.21 6.22
N VAL A 134 -1.79 0.86 5.10
CA VAL A 134 -1.48 -0.33 4.32
C VAL A 134 -1.19 0.05 2.88
N PHE A 135 -0.19 -0.61 2.30
CA PHE A 135 0.16 -0.51 0.89
C PHE A 135 0.05 -1.89 0.24
N VAL A 136 -0.59 -1.98 -0.92
CA VAL A 136 -0.56 -3.16 -1.79
C VAL A 136 0.33 -2.84 -2.97
N VAL A 137 1.34 -3.67 -3.18
CA VAL A 137 2.38 -3.49 -4.20
C VAL A 137 2.35 -4.65 -5.16
N ASP A 138 2.38 -4.37 -6.45
CA ASP A 138 2.67 -5.33 -7.50
C ASP A 138 4.16 -5.68 -7.44
N THR A 139 4.49 -6.95 -7.31
CA THR A 139 5.88 -7.38 -7.08
C THR A 139 6.74 -7.38 -8.35
N GLU A 140 6.12 -7.39 -9.53
CA GLU A 140 6.81 -7.34 -10.82
C GLU A 140 7.11 -5.89 -11.24
N THR A 141 6.10 -4.99 -11.12
CA THR A 141 6.23 -3.59 -11.57
C THR A 141 6.68 -2.64 -10.46
N LEU A 142 6.58 -3.06 -9.20
CA LEU A 142 6.79 -2.26 -7.98
C LEU A 142 5.77 -1.13 -7.80
N ASP A 143 4.72 -1.09 -8.60
CA ASP A 143 3.68 -0.08 -8.48
C ASP A 143 2.85 -0.27 -7.21
N VAL A 144 2.54 0.82 -6.54
CA VAL A 144 1.60 0.84 -5.42
C VAL A 144 0.18 0.88 -5.97
N LEU A 145 -0.55 -0.22 -5.82
CA LEU A 145 -1.90 -0.40 -6.35
C LEU A 145 -2.99 0.03 -5.36
N TYR A 146 -2.66 0.11 -4.06
CA TYR A 146 -3.53 0.58 -3.00
C TYR A 146 -2.71 1.21 -1.89
N ARG A 147 -3.25 2.28 -1.31
CA ARG A 147 -2.77 2.92 -0.09
C ARG A 147 -3.99 3.33 0.75
N GLY A 148 -4.07 2.92 2.00
CA GLY A 148 -5.20 3.29 2.82
C GLY A 148 -5.34 2.46 4.10
N PRO A 149 -6.47 2.58 4.81
CA PRO A 149 -6.77 1.79 5.99
C PRO A 149 -7.20 0.36 5.62
N ILE A 150 -7.15 -0.56 6.59
CA ILE A 150 -7.69 -1.91 6.40
C ILE A 150 -9.20 -1.87 6.25
N ASN A 151 -9.89 -1.10 7.12
CA ASN A 151 -11.34 -1.00 7.22
C ASN A 151 -11.76 0.28 7.94
N ASP A 152 -13.07 0.46 8.18
CA ASP A 152 -13.67 1.63 8.83
C ASP A 152 -13.81 1.50 10.35
N GLN A 153 -13.22 0.48 10.98
CA GLN A 153 -13.38 0.24 12.42
C GLN A 153 -12.80 1.36 13.29
N LEU A 154 -11.70 1.97 12.82
CA LEU A 154 -10.97 2.99 13.57
C LEU A 154 -11.26 4.39 13.02
N GLY A 155 -11.78 5.26 13.87
CA GLY A 155 -11.88 6.69 13.69
C GLY A 155 -11.22 7.42 14.85
N TYR A 156 -10.92 8.71 14.69
CA TYR A 156 -10.33 9.50 15.80
C TYR A 156 -11.31 9.73 16.95
N GLU A 157 -12.60 9.81 16.64
CA GLU A 157 -13.65 10.09 17.61
C GLU A 157 -14.43 8.84 18.01
N THR A 158 -14.39 7.80 17.19
CA THR A 158 -15.17 6.60 17.39
C THR A 158 -14.39 5.35 17.03
N GLN A 159 -14.42 4.37 17.92
CA GLN A 159 -14.04 3.00 17.62
C GLN A 159 -15.29 2.16 17.50
N ARG A 160 -15.51 1.54 16.35
CA ARG A 160 -16.61 0.60 16.14
C ARG A 160 -16.22 -0.77 16.68
N ASN A 161 -17.20 -1.53 17.16
CA ASN A 161 -16.93 -2.90 17.60
C ASN A 161 -16.60 -3.84 16.42
N ASN A 162 -17.21 -3.57 15.26
CA ASN A 162 -16.98 -4.31 14.01
C ASN A 162 -16.83 -3.33 12.86
N ALA A 163 -16.02 -3.72 11.87
CA ALA A 163 -15.97 -3.03 10.59
C ALA A 163 -17.26 -3.24 9.80
N SER A 164 -17.71 -2.21 9.10
CA SER A 164 -18.79 -2.29 8.10
C SER A 164 -18.25 -2.20 6.67
N GLU A 165 -17.12 -1.53 6.48
CA GLU A 165 -16.43 -1.37 5.20
C GLU A 165 -15.02 -1.97 5.30
N TRP A 166 -14.62 -2.77 4.33
CA TRP A 166 -13.33 -3.45 4.31
C TRP A 166 -12.49 -3.00 3.10
N TYR A 167 -11.96 -1.78 3.17
CA TYR A 167 -11.26 -1.15 2.05
C TYR A 167 -10.11 -1.99 1.48
N LEU A 168 -9.30 -2.64 2.33
CA LEU A 168 -8.21 -3.50 1.87
C LEU A 168 -8.75 -4.75 1.16
N LYS A 169 -9.83 -5.37 1.64
CA LYS A 169 -10.44 -6.54 0.98
C LYS A 169 -11.02 -6.15 -0.38
N ASP A 170 -11.71 -5.01 -0.45
CA ASP A 170 -12.30 -4.51 -1.70
C ASP A 170 -11.20 -4.16 -2.73
N ALA A 171 -10.11 -3.55 -2.26
CA ALA A 171 -8.94 -3.29 -3.10
C ALA A 171 -8.31 -4.59 -3.63
N LEU A 172 -8.03 -5.56 -2.76
CA LEU A 172 -7.46 -6.85 -3.17
C LEU A 172 -8.38 -7.58 -4.16
N ASN A 173 -9.69 -7.60 -3.93
CA ASN A 173 -10.65 -8.21 -4.86
C ASN A 173 -10.65 -7.52 -6.23
N THR A 174 -10.59 -6.19 -6.24
CA THR A 174 -10.52 -5.39 -7.48
C THR A 174 -9.24 -5.71 -8.25
N ILE A 175 -8.09 -5.68 -7.58
CA ILE A 175 -6.77 -5.94 -8.19
C ILE A 175 -6.70 -7.38 -8.73
N LEU A 176 -7.11 -8.37 -7.94
CA LEU A 176 -7.11 -9.78 -8.36
C LEU A 176 -8.07 -10.07 -9.52
N ALA A 177 -9.09 -9.23 -9.71
CA ALA A 177 -9.96 -9.28 -10.89
C ALA A 177 -9.40 -8.52 -12.12
N GLY A 178 -8.19 -7.95 -12.03
CA GLY A 178 -7.55 -7.15 -13.08
C GLY A 178 -8.12 -5.72 -13.20
N GLY A 179 -8.80 -5.24 -12.17
CA GLY A 179 -9.32 -3.87 -12.09
C GLY A 179 -8.34 -2.90 -11.46
N ILE A 180 -8.70 -1.61 -11.49
CA ILE A 180 -7.94 -0.52 -10.86
C ILE A 180 -8.76 0.00 -9.69
N VAL A 181 -8.11 0.17 -8.54
CA VAL A 181 -8.74 0.74 -7.34
C VAL A 181 -8.95 2.23 -7.56
N ASN A 182 -10.19 2.69 -7.33
CA ASN A 182 -10.47 4.14 -7.31
C ASN A 182 -10.03 4.72 -5.95
N MET A 183 -8.89 5.37 -5.93
CA MET A 183 -8.31 5.90 -4.69
C MET A 183 -9.08 7.10 -4.13
N ASP A 184 -9.89 7.79 -4.93
CA ASP A 184 -10.76 8.88 -4.44
C ASP A 184 -11.84 8.39 -3.46
N ASP A 185 -12.17 7.09 -3.52
CA ASP A 185 -13.14 6.46 -2.63
C ASP A 185 -12.50 5.89 -1.35
N VAL A 186 -11.16 5.92 -1.24
CA VAL A 186 -10.41 5.41 -0.09
C VAL A 186 -10.18 6.51 0.93
N PRO A 187 -10.67 6.36 2.18
CA PRO A 187 -10.46 7.37 3.20
C PRO A 187 -9.03 7.36 3.74
N ASP A 188 -8.61 8.48 4.33
CA ASP A 188 -7.32 8.58 5.02
C ASP A 188 -7.19 7.55 6.15
N SER A 189 -6.01 6.95 6.27
CA SER A 189 -5.67 6.06 7.36
C SER A 189 -5.69 6.79 8.70
N LYS A 190 -6.15 6.13 9.74
CA LYS A 190 -6.18 6.63 11.12
C LYS A 190 -5.13 5.89 11.94
N GLY A 191 -4.11 6.60 12.38
CA GLY A 191 -3.00 6.04 13.12
C GLY A 191 -2.18 7.11 13.82
N CYS A 192 -1.14 6.68 14.55
CA CYS A 192 -0.18 7.61 15.13
C CYS A 192 0.67 8.23 14.02
N LEU A 193 1.02 9.50 14.14
CA LEU A 193 1.90 10.16 13.19
C LEU A 193 3.29 9.49 13.16
N VAL A 194 3.81 9.30 11.99
CA VAL A 194 5.21 8.90 11.73
C VAL A 194 5.98 10.15 11.34
N ALA A 195 6.87 10.59 12.23
CA ALA A 195 7.71 11.76 11.93
C ALA A 195 8.81 11.37 10.92
N ILE A 196 8.89 12.06 9.81
CA ILE A 196 9.89 11.86 8.76
C ILE A 196 10.99 12.94 8.89
N PHE A 197 12.27 12.54 8.79
CA PHE A 197 13.46 13.40 8.98
C PHE A 197 14.42 13.36 7.80
#